data_53a0838e94696d98a91a832acfa04ba0
#
_entry.id   53a0838e94696d98a91a832acfa04ba0
#
_cell.length_a   1.000
_cell.length_b   1.000
_cell.length_c   1.000
_cell.angle_alpha   90.00
_cell.angle_beta   90.00
_cell.angle_gamma   90.00
#
_symmetry.space_group_name_H-M   'P 1'
#
loop_
_entity.id
_entity.type
_entity.pdbx_description
1 polymer ?
#
loop_
_entity_poly.entity_id
_entity_poly.type
_entity_poly.pdbx_seq_one_letter_code
_entity_poly.pdbx_strand_id
1 'polypeptide(L)'
;MTSTLARATSASLRSQNVTPPTRTRVAADAPRPRTHLPTHLRPADLLRITDQGVADVLDGRHDALLPAEWDTTHRWSTRLYADDDLDVWLISWTPGEATELHDHAGSLGALTVLSGSLREYHWTGDDLAVRVLDAGDQAAFPLGWVHDVVKNPTIQVAGPTLSVHAYSPPLTAMSYYEVADAGHLRRTRTVLTDEPE
;
A
#
# COMPACT_ATOMS: atom_id res chain seq x y z
N MET A 1 -55.79 26.31 -52.45
CA MET A 1 -55.60 27.07 -53.69
C MET A 1 -54.21 27.65 -53.67
N THR A 2 -53.53 27.46 -54.76
CA THR A 2 -52.26 28.01 -55.25
C THR A 2 -50.95 27.73 -54.48
N SER A 3 -50.31 26.72 -55.01
CA SER A 3 -48.91 26.36 -54.95
C SER A 3 -48.01 27.48 -55.52
N THR A 4 -46.88 27.76 -54.90
CA THR A 4 -45.78 28.47 -55.57
C THR A 4 -44.48 27.73 -55.24
N LEU A 5 -43.94 27.06 -56.25
CA LEU A 5 -42.59 26.50 -56.27
C LEU A 5 -41.57 27.64 -56.36
N ALA A 6 -40.59 27.63 -55.46
CA ALA A 6 -39.39 28.43 -55.61
C ALA A 6 -38.22 27.53 -56.01
N ARG A 7 -37.59 27.90 -57.15
CA ARG A 7 -36.41 27.26 -57.77
C ARG A 7 -35.17 27.50 -56.91
N ALA A 8 -34.46 26.42 -56.55
CA ALA A 8 -33.15 26.51 -55.98
C ALA A 8 -32.08 26.63 -57.09
N THR A 9 -31.26 27.65 -57.01
CA THR A 9 -30.07 27.88 -57.85
C THR A 9 -28.88 27.10 -57.30
N SER A 10 -28.29 26.26 -58.16
CA SER A 10 -27.04 25.58 -57.92
C SER A 10 -25.87 26.58 -57.76
N ALA A 11 -25.26 26.63 -56.58
CA ALA A 11 -23.98 27.30 -56.35
C ALA A 11 -22.86 26.25 -56.42
N SER A 12 -21.94 26.43 -57.34
CA SER A 12 -20.73 25.65 -57.57
C SER A 12 -19.78 25.80 -56.38
N LEU A 13 -19.58 24.70 -55.65
CA LEU A 13 -18.56 24.64 -54.59
C LEU A 13 -17.16 24.48 -55.22
N ARG A 14 -16.36 25.53 -55.15
CA ARG A 14 -14.92 25.46 -55.43
C ARG A 14 -14.25 24.58 -54.39
N SER A 15 -13.59 23.50 -54.83
CA SER A 15 -12.71 22.67 -54.04
C SER A 15 -11.51 23.51 -53.56
N GLN A 16 -11.46 23.80 -52.27
CA GLN A 16 -10.26 24.34 -51.66
C GLN A 16 -9.36 23.17 -51.27
N ASN A 17 -8.20 23.07 -51.88
CA ASN A 17 -7.13 22.16 -51.49
C ASN A 17 -6.65 22.53 -50.07
N VAL A 18 -7.13 21.83 -49.08
CA VAL A 18 -6.60 21.90 -47.72
C VAL A 18 -5.38 20.98 -47.63
N THR A 19 -4.19 21.61 -47.59
CA THR A 19 -2.96 20.88 -47.30
C THR A 19 -3.03 20.34 -45.87
N PRO A 20 -2.81 19.02 -45.65
CA PRO A 20 -2.85 18.49 -44.29
C PRO A 20 -1.70 19.07 -43.45
N PRO A 21 -1.92 19.36 -42.16
CA PRO A 21 -0.88 19.89 -41.29
C PRO A 21 0.26 18.91 -41.19
N THR A 22 1.48 19.39 -41.39
CA THR A 22 2.73 18.66 -41.21
C THR A 22 2.77 18.13 -39.78
N ARG A 23 2.72 16.80 -39.61
CA ARG A 23 2.91 16.15 -38.31
C ARG A 23 4.31 16.50 -37.81
N THR A 24 4.40 17.42 -36.88
CA THR A 24 5.63 17.65 -36.12
C THR A 24 5.99 16.31 -35.43
N ARG A 25 7.11 15.73 -35.86
CA ARG A 25 7.69 14.56 -35.20
C ARG A 25 8.02 14.99 -33.76
N VAL A 26 7.24 14.50 -32.81
CA VAL A 26 7.58 14.61 -31.39
C VAL A 26 8.95 13.95 -31.24
N ALA A 27 9.93 14.70 -30.75
CA ALA A 27 11.25 14.18 -30.46
C ALA A 27 11.11 12.91 -29.63
N ALA A 28 11.86 11.86 -30.04
CA ALA A 28 11.90 10.60 -29.31
C ALA A 28 12.17 10.90 -27.83
N ASP A 29 11.25 10.45 -26.99
CA ASP A 29 11.29 10.61 -25.54
C ASP A 29 12.67 10.16 -25.05
N ALA A 30 13.44 11.07 -24.43
CA ALA A 30 14.69 10.71 -23.80
C ALA A 30 14.36 9.60 -22.76
N PRO A 31 15.16 8.53 -22.65
CA PRO A 31 14.87 7.46 -21.74
C PRO A 31 14.72 8.06 -20.33
N ARG A 32 13.51 7.97 -19.76
CA ARG A 32 13.26 8.38 -18.40
C ARG A 32 14.25 7.60 -17.50
N PRO A 33 14.93 8.29 -16.57
CA PRO A 33 15.80 7.57 -15.63
C PRO A 33 14.95 6.47 -14.98
N ARG A 34 15.39 5.22 -15.14
CA ARG A 34 14.79 4.11 -14.41
C ARG A 34 15.11 4.37 -12.95
N THR A 35 14.12 4.76 -12.17
CA THR A 35 14.21 4.69 -10.72
C THR A 35 14.41 3.23 -10.40
N HIS A 36 15.63 2.85 -10.06
CA HIS A 36 15.91 1.51 -9.54
C HIS A 36 15.18 1.42 -8.20
N LEU A 37 14.11 0.66 -8.18
CA LEU A 37 13.51 0.25 -6.91
C LEU A 37 14.56 -0.55 -6.14
N PRO A 38 14.58 -0.47 -4.81
CA PRO A 38 15.54 -1.20 -3.98
C PRO A 38 15.34 -2.73 -4.07
N THR A 39 14.27 -3.17 -4.67
CA THR A 39 13.90 -4.58 -4.87
C THR A 39 13.27 -4.79 -6.26
N HIS A 40 13.33 -6.02 -6.75
CA HIS A 40 12.62 -6.45 -7.96
C HIS A 40 11.13 -6.80 -7.70
N LEU A 41 10.72 -6.96 -6.43
CA LEU A 41 9.34 -7.22 -6.05
C LEU A 41 8.50 -5.93 -6.13
N ARG A 42 7.24 -6.08 -6.48
CA ARG A 42 6.27 -4.99 -6.57
C ARG A 42 5.26 -5.10 -5.43
N PRO A 43 4.55 -4.04 -5.07
CA PRO A 43 3.49 -4.11 -4.07
C PRO A 43 2.49 -5.25 -4.30
N ALA A 44 2.11 -5.51 -5.56
CA ALA A 44 1.22 -6.63 -5.90
C ALA A 44 1.84 -8.02 -5.66
N ASP A 45 3.16 -8.14 -5.71
CA ASP A 45 3.85 -9.38 -5.40
C ASP A 45 3.82 -9.61 -3.87
N LEU A 46 4.05 -8.55 -3.07
CA LEU A 46 3.98 -8.60 -1.60
C LEU A 46 2.56 -8.94 -1.11
N LEU A 47 1.51 -8.39 -1.72
CA LEU A 47 0.13 -8.76 -1.37
C LEU A 47 -0.14 -10.25 -1.57
N ARG A 48 0.36 -10.86 -2.65
CA ARG A 48 0.24 -12.31 -2.86
C ARG A 48 1.05 -13.12 -1.85
N ILE A 49 2.23 -12.62 -1.46
CA ILE A 49 3.09 -13.25 -0.48
C ILE A 49 2.43 -13.23 0.90
N THR A 50 1.84 -12.10 1.32
CA THR A 50 1.13 -12.02 2.60
C THR A 50 -0.12 -12.89 2.62
N ASP A 51 -0.85 -12.99 1.51
CA ASP A 51 -2.00 -13.88 1.38
C ASP A 51 -1.59 -15.37 1.47
N GLN A 52 -0.50 -15.75 0.78
CA GLN A 52 0.07 -17.09 0.93
C GLN A 52 0.54 -17.37 2.36
N GLY A 53 1.16 -16.39 3.02
CA GLY A 53 1.57 -16.53 4.42
C GLY A 53 0.37 -16.77 5.36
N VAL A 54 -0.77 -16.10 5.12
CA VAL A 54 -2.03 -16.38 5.84
C VAL A 54 -2.47 -17.82 5.61
N ALA A 55 -2.49 -18.28 4.35
CA ALA A 55 -2.86 -19.66 4.02
C ALA A 55 -1.92 -20.66 4.70
N ASP A 56 -0.62 -20.42 4.71
CA ASP A 56 0.38 -21.31 5.33
C ASP A 56 0.22 -21.38 6.86
N VAL A 57 -0.14 -20.27 7.53
CA VAL A 57 -0.46 -20.26 8.96
C VAL A 57 -1.75 -21.07 9.23
N LEU A 58 -2.80 -20.87 8.43
CA LEU A 58 -4.07 -21.59 8.58
C LEU A 58 -3.93 -23.09 8.30
N ASP A 59 -3.03 -23.47 7.39
CA ASP A 59 -2.69 -24.88 7.08
C ASP A 59 -1.79 -25.53 8.15
N GLY A 60 -1.38 -24.80 9.20
CA GLY A 60 -0.54 -25.32 10.29
C GLY A 60 0.94 -25.45 9.94
N ARG A 61 1.40 -24.89 8.82
CA ARG A 61 2.82 -24.99 8.39
C ARG A 61 3.78 -24.29 9.34
N HIS A 62 3.25 -23.36 10.13
CA HIS A 62 3.99 -22.56 11.09
C HIS A 62 3.64 -22.84 12.56
N ASP A 63 2.90 -23.91 12.85
CA ASP A 63 2.44 -24.24 14.22
C ASP A 63 3.56 -24.28 15.25
N ALA A 64 4.75 -24.74 14.86
CA ALA A 64 5.91 -24.80 15.73
C ALA A 64 6.45 -23.40 16.16
N LEU A 65 6.07 -22.32 15.45
CA LEU A 65 6.45 -20.95 15.75
C LEU A 65 5.39 -20.23 16.59
N LEU A 66 4.17 -20.76 16.66
CA LEU A 66 3.06 -20.10 17.33
C LEU A 66 3.17 -20.30 18.86
N PRO A 67 2.79 -19.29 19.66
CA PRO A 67 2.76 -19.43 21.11
C PRO A 67 1.63 -20.39 21.53
N ALA A 68 1.85 -21.14 22.62
CA ALA A 68 0.82 -22.02 23.19
C ALA A 68 -0.40 -21.20 23.69
N GLU A 69 -0.15 -19.99 24.17
CA GLU A 69 -1.17 -19.03 24.62
C GLU A 69 -0.80 -17.65 24.06
N TRP A 70 -1.81 -16.92 23.57
CA TRP A 70 -1.63 -15.58 23.06
C TRP A 70 -1.57 -14.55 24.18
N ASP A 71 -0.53 -13.72 24.20
CA ASP A 71 -0.48 -12.55 25.07
C ASP A 71 -1.60 -11.57 24.65
N THR A 72 -2.38 -11.12 25.62
CA THR A 72 -3.48 -10.17 25.41
C THR A 72 -3.11 -8.74 25.80
N THR A 73 -1.90 -8.54 26.32
CA THR A 73 -1.41 -7.26 26.85
C THR A 73 -0.26 -6.68 26.04
N HIS A 74 0.58 -7.53 25.45
CA HIS A 74 1.72 -7.12 24.65
C HIS A 74 1.65 -7.72 23.26
N ARG A 75 2.11 -6.97 22.29
CA ARG A 75 2.30 -7.47 20.92
C ARG A 75 3.33 -8.58 20.90
N TRP A 76 3.13 -9.49 19.99
CA TRP A 76 4.04 -10.57 19.69
C TRP A 76 4.25 -10.66 18.18
N SER A 77 5.46 -10.98 17.76
CA SER A 77 5.78 -11.19 16.35
C SER A 77 6.72 -12.38 16.20
N THR A 78 6.64 -13.02 15.05
CA THR A 78 7.62 -14.04 14.64
C THR A 78 7.84 -13.97 13.14
N ARG A 79 9.08 -14.25 12.74
CA ARG A 79 9.47 -14.31 11.34
C ARG A 79 9.10 -15.66 10.77
N LEU A 80 8.21 -15.67 9.76
CA LEU A 80 7.77 -16.88 9.05
C LEU A 80 8.75 -17.29 7.95
N TYR A 81 9.37 -16.29 7.28
CA TYR A 81 10.32 -16.47 6.20
C TYR A 81 11.31 -15.32 6.14
N ALA A 82 12.56 -15.61 5.71
CA ALA A 82 13.54 -14.58 5.38
C ALA A 82 14.54 -15.09 4.33
N ASP A 83 14.90 -14.20 3.40
CA ASP A 83 16.04 -14.32 2.49
C ASP A 83 16.65 -12.92 2.22
N ASP A 84 17.54 -12.81 1.23
CA ASP A 84 18.22 -11.55 0.91
C ASP A 84 17.28 -10.47 0.31
N ASP A 85 16.12 -10.86 -0.21
CA ASP A 85 15.19 -9.99 -0.93
C ASP A 85 13.89 -9.72 -0.17
N LEU A 86 13.57 -10.56 0.84
CA LEU A 86 12.24 -10.59 1.46
C LEU A 86 12.31 -11.10 2.89
N ASP A 87 11.53 -10.50 3.78
CA ASP A 87 11.12 -11.12 5.03
C ASP A 87 9.59 -11.11 5.19
N VAL A 88 9.07 -12.13 5.88
CA VAL A 88 7.64 -12.31 6.14
C VAL A 88 7.44 -12.56 7.64
N TRP A 89 6.50 -11.84 8.23
CA TRP A 89 6.23 -11.84 9.66
C TRP A 89 4.78 -12.13 9.97
N LEU A 90 4.53 -12.85 11.05
CA LEU A 90 3.24 -12.92 11.70
C LEU A 90 3.27 -12.03 12.95
N ILE A 91 2.27 -11.16 13.07
CA ILE A 91 2.17 -10.17 14.15
C ILE A 91 0.83 -10.29 14.84
N SER A 92 0.84 -10.31 16.19
CA SER A 92 -0.36 -10.19 17.02
C SER A 92 -0.54 -8.73 17.46
N TRP A 93 -1.80 -8.34 17.59
CA TRP A 93 -2.18 -6.97 17.95
C TRP A 93 -2.99 -6.96 19.23
N THR A 94 -2.58 -6.12 20.17
CA THR A 94 -3.20 -5.97 21.48
C THR A 94 -3.90 -4.61 21.62
N PRO A 95 -4.93 -4.48 22.47
CA PRO A 95 -5.59 -3.21 22.68
C PRO A 95 -4.64 -2.17 23.30
N GLY A 96 -4.66 -0.96 22.79
CA GLY A 96 -3.92 0.17 23.36
C GLY A 96 -2.45 0.29 22.93
N GLU A 97 -1.92 -0.67 22.19
CA GLU A 97 -0.60 -0.55 21.57
C GLU A 97 -0.75 -0.06 20.12
N ALA A 98 -0.04 1.00 19.78
CA ALA A 98 0.05 1.61 18.46
C ALA A 98 1.48 1.51 17.95
N THR A 99 1.65 1.49 16.63
CA THR A 99 2.99 1.48 16.02
C THR A 99 3.63 2.85 15.92
N GLU A 100 2.93 3.92 16.32
CA GLU A 100 3.23 5.31 16.00
C GLU A 100 3.23 5.56 14.47
N LEU A 101 3.19 6.82 14.05
CA LEU A 101 3.33 7.16 12.63
C LEU A 101 4.75 6.85 12.16
N HIS A 102 4.89 5.92 11.22
CA HIS A 102 6.21 5.48 10.74
C HIS A 102 6.20 5.15 9.24
N ASP A 103 7.38 5.08 8.65
CA ASP A 103 7.65 4.46 7.36
C ASP A 103 8.71 3.36 7.50
N HIS A 104 8.81 2.51 6.48
CA HIS A 104 9.73 1.39 6.45
C HIS A 104 11.06 1.72 5.75
N ALA A 105 11.44 3.00 5.74
CA ALA A 105 12.67 3.51 5.13
C ALA A 105 12.86 3.02 3.67
N GLY A 106 13.76 2.08 3.43
CA GLY A 106 14.08 1.54 2.10
C GLY A 106 13.25 0.34 1.66
N SER A 107 12.30 -0.14 2.48
CA SER A 107 11.52 -1.35 2.21
C SER A 107 10.11 -1.03 1.73
N LEU A 108 9.66 -1.71 0.68
CA LEU A 108 8.24 -1.83 0.38
C LEU A 108 7.61 -2.74 1.43
N GLY A 109 6.37 -2.47 1.82
CA GLY A 109 5.64 -3.32 2.75
C GLY A 109 4.27 -3.74 2.21
N ALA A 110 3.73 -4.81 2.77
CA ALA A 110 2.33 -5.20 2.62
C ALA A 110 1.86 -5.98 3.85
N LEU A 111 0.54 -6.02 4.04
CA LEU A 111 -0.07 -6.91 5.04
C LEU A 111 -1.33 -7.57 4.49
N THR A 112 -1.67 -8.71 5.08
CA THR A 112 -2.98 -9.35 5.02
C THR A 112 -3.45 -9.63 6.43
N VAL A 113 -4.67 -9.23 6.77
CA VAL A 113 -5.27 -9.53 8.09
C VAL A 113 -5.71 -11.00 8.10
N LEU A 114 -5.16 -11.80 9.04
CA LEU A 114 -5.52 -13.20 9.20
C LEU A 114 -6.78 -13.34 10.06
N SER A 115 -6.87 -12.60 11.17
CA SER A 115 -8.00 -12.63 12.10
C SER A 115 -8.20 -11.31 12.80
N GLY A 116 -9.43 -11.01 13.20
CA GLY A 116 -9.79 -9.76 13.86
C GLY A 116 -9.92 -8.58 12.90
N SER A 117 -9.60 -7.39 13.38
CA SER A 117 -9.72 -6.15 12.62
C SER A 117 -8.66 -5.14 13.06
N LEU A 118 -8.12 -4.42 12.12
CA LEU A 118 -7.14 -3.36 12.31
C LEU A 118 -7.70 -2.03 11.84
N ARG A 119 -7.19 -0.94 12.40
CA ARG A 119 -7.30 0.41 11.83
C ARG A 119 -5.91 0.85 11.40
N GLU A 120 -5.82 1.34 10.17
CA GLU A 120 -4.65 2.01 9.67
C GLU A 120 -4.95 3.49 9.50
N TYR A 121 -4.14 4.32 10.13
CA TYR A 121 -4.08 5.76 9.91
C TYR A 121 -2.92 6.02 8.96
N HIS A 122 -3.14 6.73 7.86
CA HIS A 122 -2.09 7.02 6.91
C HIS A 122 -2.11 8.49 6.47
N TRP A 123 -0.93 8.99 6.18
CA TRP A 123 -0.75 10.36 5.73
C TRP A 123 -1.12 10.53 4.26
N THR A 124 -2.01 11.49 3.96
CA THR A 124 -2.50 11.77 2.59
C THR A 124 -1.70 12.87 1.88
N GLY A 125 -0.82 13.56 2.60
CA GLY A 125 -0.08 14.73 2.14
C GLY A 125 -0.45 16.00 2.91
N ASP A 126 -1.62 16.05 3.49
CA ASP A 126 -2.18 17.19 4.24
C ASP A 126 -2.94 16.81 5.51
N ASP A 127 -3.41 15.56 5.62
CA ASP A 127 -4.18 15.07 6.75
C ASP A 127 -3.97 13.56 6.97
N LEU A 128 -4.49 13.02 8.05
CA LEU A 128 -4.54 11.60 8.36
C LEU A 128 -5.88 11.01 7.91
N ALA A 129 -5.85 10.14 6.93
CA ALA A 129 -6.98 9.29 6.59
C ALA A 129 -6.94 7.99 7.41
N VAL A 130 -8.10 7.39 7.65
CA VAL A 130 -8.25 6.11 8.34
C VAL A 130 -8.96 5.11 7.44
N ARG A 131 -8.49 3.87 7.44
CA ARG A 131 -9.21 2.74 6.89
C ARG A 131 -9.29 1.60 7.89
N VAL A 132 -10.35 0.82 7.79
CA VAL A 132 -10.51 -0.43 8.54
C VAL A 132 -10.09 -1.58 7.64
N LEU A 133 -9.38 -2.53 8.22
CA LEU A 133 -8.94 -3.76 7.56
C LEU A 133 -9.45 -4.92 8.41
N ASP A 134 -10.41 -5.64 7.88
CA ASP A 134 -10.99 -6.83 8.52
C ASP A 134 -10.28 -8.11 8.02
N ALA A 135 -10.55 -9.25 8.65
CA ALA A 135 -9.97 -10.53 8.24
C ALA A 135 -10.17 -10.79 6.74
N GLY A 136 -9.08 -11.04 6.02
CA GLY A 136 -9.00 -11.18 4.57
C GLY A 136 -8.67 -9.89 3.81
N ASP A 137 -8.76 -8.72 4.45
CA ASP A 137 -8.35 -7.47 3.80
C ASP A 137 -6.83 -7.34 3.72
N GLN A 138 -6.39 -6.60 2.71
CA GLN A 138 -4.99 -6.40 2.37
C GLN A 138 -4.64 -4.92 2.25
N ALA A 139 -3.38 -4.61 2.56
CA ALA A 139 -2.82 -3.27 2.36
C ALA A 139 -1.40 -3.37 1.83
N ALA A 140 -1.02 -2.47 0.93
CA ALA A 140 0.36 -2.32 0.44
C ALA A 140 0.90 -0.94 0.82
N PHE A 141 2.18 -0.90 1.15
CA PHE A 141 2.90 0.27 1.63
C PHE A 141 4.07 0.56 0.68
N PRO A 142 3.88 1.48 -0.29
CA PRO A 142 4.98 1.93 -1.14
C PRO A 142 6.02 2.70 -0.33
N LEU A 143 7.21 2.90 -0.89
CA LEU A 143 8.26 3.71 -0.26
C LEU A 143 7.74 5.08 0.15
N GLY A 144 8.04 5.49 1.37
CA GLY A 144 7.59 6.75 1.94
C GLY A 144 6.12 6.77 2.38
N TRP A 145 5.45 5.61 2.43
CA TRP A 145 4.13 5.48 3.01
C TRP A 145 4.21 5.63 4.52
N VAL A 146 3.75 6.76 5.03
CA VAL A 146 3.72 7.02 6.48
C VAL A 146 2.38 6.61 7.03
N HIS A 147 2.38 5.68 7.99
CA HIS A 147 1.17 5.15 8.60
C HIS A 147 1.39 4.73 10.07
N ASP A 148 0.28 4.47 10.74
CA ASP A 148 0.17 3.83 12.06
C ASP A 148 -0.90 2.77 12.00
N VAL A 149 -0.64 1.59 12.59
CA VAL A 149 -1.57 0.48 12.62
C VAL A 149 -1.90 0.11 14.07
N VAL A 150 -3.19 -0.01 14.35
CA VAL A 150 -3.68 -0.38 15.68
C VAL A 150 -4.74 -1.47 15.57
N LYS A 151 -4.87 -2.27 16.62
CA LYS A 151 -6.06 -3.14 16.77
C LYS A 151 -7.32 -2.29 16.76
N ASN A 152 -8.32 -2.67 15.94
CA ASN A 152 -9.59 -1.94 15.91
C ASN A 152 -10.31 -2.04 17.27
N PRO A 153 -10.45 -0.93 18.03
CA PRO A 153 -11.02 -0.98 19.38
C PRO A 153 -12.53 -1.26 19.39
N THR A 154 -13.21 -1.11 18.25
CA THR A 154 -14.66 -1.29 18.16
C THR A 154 -15.07 -2.73 17.86
N ILE A 155 -14.12 -3.58 17.46
CA ILE A 155 -14.39 -4.97 17.09
C ILE A 155 -13.84 -5.90 18.19
N GLN A 156 -14.75 -6.69 18.78
CA GLN A 156 -14.40 -7.75 19.73
C GLN A 156 -14.48 -9.09 19.00
N VAL A 157 -13.36 -9.82 18.94
CA VAL A 157 -13.30 -11.17 18.39
C VAL A 157 -12.91 -12.16 19.47
N ALA A 158 -13.38 -13.37 19.35
CA ALA A 158 -12.91 -14.48 20.19
C ALA A 158 -11.55 -14.93 19.66
N GLY A 159 -10.48 -14.51 20.32
CA GLY A 159 -9.12 -14.87 19.93
C GLY A 159 -8.24 -13.65 19.56
N PRO A 160 -7.00 -13.90 19.13
CA PRO A 160 -6.05 -12.85 18.79
C PRO A 160 -6.44 -12.13 17.49
N THR A 161 -6.11 -10.85 17.40
CA THR A 161 -6.05 -10.16 16.10
C THR A 161 -4.67 -10.37 15.53
N LEU A 162 -4.60 -10.93 14.32
CA LEU A 162 -3.37 -11.35 13.66
C LEU A 162 -3.30 -10.80 12.24
N SER A 163 -2.08 -10.48 11.80
CA SER A 163 -1.81 -10.14 10.40
C SER A 163 -0.47 -10.70 9.96
N VAL A 164 -0.36 -11.04 8.68
CA VAL A 164 0.90 -11.39 8.04
C VAL A 164 1.42 -10.17 7.30
N HIS A 165 2.68 -9.83 7.54
CA HIS A 165 3.38 -8.71 6.90
C HIS A 165 4.51 -9.24 6.02
N ALA A 166 4.84 -8.52 4.97
CA ALA A 166 6.00 -8.78 4.12
C ALA A 166 6.72 -7.47 3.80
N TYR A 167 8.06 -7.51 3.86
CA TYR A 167 8.93 -6.37 3.53
C TYR A 167 9.96 -6.76 2.49
N SER A 168 10.18 -5.90 1.49
CA SER A 168 11.18 -6.13 0.45
C SER A 168 11.86 -4.83 0.01
N PRO A 169 13.22 -4.75 0.05
CA PRO A 169 14.10 -5.72 0.71
C PRO A 169 13.74 -5.90 2.19
N PRO A 170 14.35 -6.85 2.91
CA PRO A 170 14.14 -7.03 4.34
C PRO A 170 14.25 -5.72 5.12
N LEU A 171 13.46 -5.59 6.17
CA LEU A 171 13.44 -4.39 7.00
C LEU A 171 14.82 -4.16 7.64
N THR A 172 15.33 -2.93 7.58
CA THR A 172 16.62 -2.54 8.19
C THR A 172 16.51 -1.27 9.02
N ALA A 173 15.43 -0.50 8.84
CA ALA A 173 15.18 0.73 9.57
C ALA A 173 13.72 1.13 9.50
N MET A 174 13.27 1.86 10.51
CA MET A 174 11.99 2.54 10.52
C MET A 174 12.20 4.01 10.89
N SER A 175 11.51 4.92 10.19
CA SER A 175 11.49 6.34 10.52
C SER A 175 10.14 6.71 11.11
N TYR A 176 10.14 7.49 12.18
CA TYR A 176 8.96 7.88 12.93
C TYR A 176 8.64 9.34 12.73
N TYR A 177 7.35 9.65 12.76
CA TYR A 177 6.84 10.96 12.41
C TYR A 177 5.79 11.45 13.42
N GLU A 178 5.63 12.76 13.44
CA GLU A 178 4.50 13.42 14.09
C GLU A 178 3.86 14.40 13.11
N VAL A 179 2.60 14.69 13.32
CA VAL A 179 1.90 15.77 12.63
C VAL A 179 2.21 17.06 13.39
N ALA A 180 3.03 17.91 12.78
CA ALA A 180 3.37 19.21 13.34
C ALA A 180 2.27 20.25 13.07
N ASP A 181 2.37 21.40 13.74
CA ASP A 181 1.50 22.56 13.47
C ASP A 181 1.52 22.89 11.97
N ALA A 182 0.38 23.30 11.45
CA ALA A 182 0.15 23.60 10.02
C ALA A 182 0.05 22.38 9.08
N GLY A 183 -0.18 21.17 9.60
CA GLY A 183 -0.49 20.01 8.76
C GLY A 183 0.71 19.50 7.96
N HIS A 184 1.87 19.44 8.58
CA HIS A 184 3.07 18.86 7.96
C HIS A 184 3.59 17.69 8.78
N LEU A 185 4.09 16.65 8.11
CA LEU A 185 4.83 15.60 8.78
C LEU A 185 6.24 16.06 9.14
N ARG A 186 6.61 15.84 10.39
CA ARG A 186 7.96 16.03 10.89
C ARG A 186 8.54 14.68 11.30
N ARG A 187 9.67 14.28 10.69
CA ARG A 187 10.40 13.10 11.15
C ARG A 187 11.00 13.39 12.51
N THR A 188 10.72 12.55 13.48
CA THR A 188 11.21 12.68 14.86
C THR A 188 12.48 11.88 15.11
N ARG A 189 12.52 10.64 14.55
CA ARG A 189 13.67 9.74 14.71
C ARG A 189 13.69 8.72 13.58
N THR A 190 14.85 8.06 13.43
CA THR A 190 14.99 6.83 12.64
C THR A 190 15.70 5.81 13.52
N VAL A 191 15.19 4.60 13.55
CA VAL A 191 15.73 3.48 14.32
C VAL A 191 16.17 2.40 13.35
N LEU A 192 17.37 1.85 13.55
CA LEU A 192 17.80 0.65 12.83
C LEU A 192 17.14 -0.55 13.50
N THR A 193 16.42 -1.32 12.75
CA THR A 193 15.70 -2.50 13.22
C THR A 193 15.46 -3.45 12.05
N ASP A 194 15.52 -4.75 12.33
CA ASP A 194 15.12 -5.82 11.43
C ASP A 194 13.81 -6.50 11.89
N GLU A 195 13.16 -5.92 12.90
CA GLU A 195 11.86 -6.38 13.40
C GLU A 195 10.81 -5.30 13.17
N PRO A 196 9.59 -5.67 12.71
CA PRO A 196 8.47 -4.76 12.60
C PRO A 196 7.89 -4.44 13.98
N GLU A 197 7.49 -3.19 14.16
CA GLU A 197 6.71 -2.77 15.34
C GLU A 197 5.24 -3.14 15.22
#